data_1251a098623e1195c6a4839d280f4365
#
_entry.id   1251a098623e1195c6a4839d280f4365
#
_cell.length_a   1.000
_cell.length_b   1.000
_cell.length_c   1.000
_cell.angle_alpha   90.00
_cell.angle_beta   90.00
_cell.angle_gamma   90.00
#
_symmetry.space_group_name_H-M   'P 1'
#
loop_
_entity.id
_entity.type
_entity.pdbx_description
1 polymer ?
#
loop_
_entity_poly.entity_id
_entity_poly.type
_entity_poly.pdbx_seq_one_letter_code
_entity_poly.pdbx_strand_id
1 'polypeptide(L)'
;LLDSNLNPSIIVLVDSVQLASQAGKLVKAIHVLKNKFPGSLLWTPGIGGPDNAAVLSWFGVDIFDLSRSRMCNSAGVILSENGPRMPVESMGETASIEVQIQHWKQSIASIKSNLKNGTLRSLVDKQSLNSPNLVEHLRVHDKICSQQEGLLSSHVDSEKILDCSSPNTL
;
A
#
# COMPACT_ATOMS: atom_id res chain seq x y z
N LEU A 1 8.27 -22.75 2.73
CA LEU A 1 7.37 -23.74 3.35
C LEU A 1 6.76 -23.11 4.59
N LEU A 2 5.57 -22.51 4.43
CA LEU A 2 4.83 -21.95 5.57
C LEU A 2 4.14 -23.10 6.31
N ASP A 3 4.48 -23.31 7.57
CA ASP A 3 3.81 -24.26 8.42
C ASP A 3 2.33 -23.90 8.55
N SER A 4 1.44 -24.86 8.31
CA SER A 4 -0.02 -24.66 8.35
C SER A 4 -0.56 -24.36 9.75
N ASN A 5 0.23 -24.64 10.80
CA ASN A 5 -0.16 -24.43 12.20
C ASN A 5 0.25 -23.06 12.75
N LEU A 6 0.98 -22.25 11.98
CA LEU A 6 1.34 -20.90 12.40
C LEU A 6 0.14 -19.96 12.28
N ASN A 7 -0.11 -19.18 13.33
CA ASN A 7 -1.07 -18.08 13.32
C ASN A 7 -0.38 -16.80 13.82
N PRO A 8 0.47 -16.19 12.98
CA PRO A 8 1.25 -15.01 13.37
C PRO A 8 0.36 -13.78 13.50
N SER A 9 0.62 -12.94 14.51
CA SER A 9 -0.03 -11.63 14.62
C SER A 9 0.51 -10.64 13.60
N ILE A 10 1.81 -10.75 13.23
CA ILE A 10 2.48 -9.88 12.26
C ILE A 10 3.29 -10.74 11.30
N ILE A 11 3.20 -10.41 10.02
CA ILE A 11 4.02 -10.98 8.95
C ILE A 11 4.92 -9.89 8.40
N VAL A 12 6.21 -10.20 8.27
CA VAL A 12 7.19 -9.31 7.65
C VAL A 12 7.58 -9.87 6.28
N LEU A 13 7.28 -9.13 5.22
CA LEU A 13 7.70 -9.47 3.86
C LEU A 13 9.08 -8.84 3.58
N VAL A 14 10.13 -9.56 3.91
CA VAL A 14 11.52 -9.03 3.88
C VAL A 14 11.95 -8.62 2.47
N ASP A 15 11.58 -9.39 1.45
CA ASP A 15 11.95 -9.14 0.05
C ASP A 15 11.07 -8.07 -0.63
N SER A 16 10.35 -7.26 0.15
CA SER A 16 9.39 -6.27 -0.35
C SER A 16 9.97 -5.32 -1.39
N VAL A 17 11.20 -4.81 -1.19
CA VAL A 17 11.88 -3.90 -2.12
C VAL A 17 12.13 -4.58 -3.48
N GLN A 18 12.61 -5.82 -3.46
CA GLN A 18 12.86 -6.58 -4.68
C GLN A 18 11.55 -6.94 -5.40
N LEU A 19 10.52 -7.33 -4.66
CA LEU A 19 9.22 -7.67 -5.22
C LEU A 19 8.51 -6.43 -5.80
N ALA A 20 8.66 -5.27 -5.19
CA ALA A 20 8.09 -4.01 -5.67
C ALA A 20 8.68 -3.55 -7.01
N SER A 21 9.93 -3.92 -7.32
CA SER A 21 10.57 -3.64 -8.61
C SER A 21 10.15 -4.59 -9.73
N GLN A 22 9.42 -5.66 -9.43
CA GLN A 22 9.04 -6.69 -10.39
C GLN A 22 7.54 -6.69 -10.63
N ALA A 23 7.15 -6.60 -11.89
CA ALA A 23 5.77 -6.50 -12.36
C ALA A 23 4.80 -7.48 -11.66
N GLY A 24 3.89 -6.95 -10.84
CA GLY A 24 2.84 -7.69 -10.16
C GLY A 24 3.30 -8.70 -9.07
N LYS A 25 4.60 -8.91 -8.86
CA LYS A 25 5.06 -9.92 -7.90
C LYS A 25 4.77 -9.54 -6.45
N LEU A 26 4.91 -8.26 -6.10
CA LEU A 26 4.57 -7.78 -4.75
C LEU A 26 3.11 -8.10 -4.42
N VAL A 27 2.19 -7.74 -5.31
CA VAL A 27 0.75 -7.95 -5.12
C VAL A 27 0.42 -9.44 -5.00
N LYS A 28 0.99 -10.28 -5.86
CA LYS A 28 0.78 -11.73 -5.77
C LYS A 28 1.25 -12.31 -4.44
N ALA A 29 2.41 -11.85 -3.94
CA ALA A 29 2.92 -12.26 -2.63
C ALA A 29 1.98 -11.82 -1.49
N ILE A 30 1.51 -10.56 -1.53
CA ILE A 30 0.56 -10.03 -0.54
C ILE A 30 -0.74 -10.86 -0.55
N HIS A 31 -1.34 -11.11 -1.71
CA HIS A 31 -2.55 -11.91 -1.81
C HIS A 31 -2.38 -13.32 -1.24
N VAL A 32 -1.26 -13.99 -1.53
CA VAL A 32 -0.96 -15.32 -0.97
C VAL A 32 -0.90 -15.28 0.55
N LEU A 33 -0.24 -14.25 1.10
CA LEU A 33 -0.09 -14.10 2.56
C LEU A 33 -1.42 -13.76 3.23
N LYS A 34 -2.19 -12.81 2.69
CA LYS A 34 -3.50 -12.41 3.25
C LYS A 34 -4.54 -13.53 3.14
N ASN A 35 -4.54 -14.30 2.06
CA ASN A 35 -5.44 -15.46 1.93
C ASN A 35 -5.08 -16.56 2.94
N LYS A 36 -3.80 -16.76 3.23
CA LYS A 36 -3.36 -17.77 4.19
C LYS A 36 -3.52 -17.33 5.65
N PHE A 37 -3.29 -16.05 5.92
CA PHE A 37 -3.30 -15.46 7.25
C PHE A 37 -4.14 -14.17 7.28
N PRO A 38 -5.46 -14.27 7.12
CA PRO A 38 -6.33 -13.09 6.96
C PRO A 38 -6.33 -12.16 8.18
N GLY A 39 -6.11 -12.70 9.39
CA GLY A 39 -6.06 -11.92 10.64
C GLY A 39 -4.68 -11.32 10.97
N SER A 40 -3.66 -11.56 10.16
CA SER A 40 -2.30 -11.07 10.43
C SER A 40 -2.08 -9.68 9.85
N LEU A 41 -1.40 -8.80 10.61
CA LEU A 41 -0.91 -7.54 10.11
C LEU A 41 0.29 -7.77 9.17
N LEU A 42 0.33 -7.09 8.05
CA LEU A 42 1.41 -7.21 7.06
C LEU A 42 2.31 -5.97 7.09
N TRP A 43 3.60 -6.21 7.27
CA TRP A 43 4.65 -5.21 7.16
C TRP A 43 5.52 -5.47 5.93
N THR A 44 5.68 -4.45 5.10
CA THR A 44 6.55 -4.45 3.91
C THR A 44 7.65 -3.40 4.11
N PRO A 45 8.78 -3.77 4.76
CA PRO A 45 9.81 -2.81 5.11
C PRO A 45 10.45 -2.16 3.87
N GLY A 46 10.75 -0.87 3.99
CA GLY A 46 11.54 -0.12 3.01
C GLY A 46 10.83 0.35 1.75
N ILE A 47 9.57 -0.03 1.50
CA ILE A 47 8.86 0.36 0.26
C ILE A 47 7.81 1.45 0.45
N GLY A 48 7.31 1.63 1.68
CA GLY A 48 6.27 2.63 1.98
C GLY A 48 6.78 4.05 1.94
N GLY A 49 5.96 4.96 1.42
CA GLY A 49 6.17 6.40 1.43
C GLY A 49 4.85 7.14 1.32
N PRO A 50 4.80 8.45 1.64
CA PRO A 50 3.59 9.26 1.45
C PRO A 50 3.01 9.18 0.04
N ASP A 51 3.87 8.93 -0.95
CA ASP A 51 3.58 8.86 -2.38
C ASP A 51 2.88 7.57 -2.83
N ASN A 52 2.92 6.52 -2.03
CA ASN A 52 2.36 5.22 -2.39
C ASN A 52 1.59 4.52 -1.26
N ALA A 53 1.49 5.15 -0.10
CA ALA A 53 0.88 4.52 1.08
C ALA A 53 -0.58 4.11 0.85
N ALA A 54 -1.37 4.90 0.11
CA ALA A 54 -2.76 4.53 -0.19
C ALA A 54 -2.83 3.28 -1.08
N VAL A 55 -1.95 3.18 -2.08
CA VAL A 55 -1.88 2.01 -2.98
C VAL A 55 -1.47 0.76 -2.22
N LEU A 56 -0.46 0.86 -1.35
CA LEU A 56 -0.01 -0.27 -0.54
C LEU A 56 -1.07 -0.70 0.50
N SER A 57 -1.76 0.27 1.13
CA SER A 57 -2.90 -0.02 2.01
C SER A 57 -4.02 -0.74 1.27
N TRP A 58 -4.30 -0.33 0.03
CA TRP A 58 -5.29 -0.99 -0.83
C TRP A 58 -4.94 -2.45 -1.12
N PHE A 59 -3.65 -2.77 -1.25
CA PHE A 59 -3.17 -4.15 -1.43
C PHE A 59 -3.22 -4.98 -0.13
N GLY A 60 -3.44 -4.34 1.03
CA GLY A 60 -3.51 -5.01 2.32
C GLY A 60 -2.23 -4.89 3.17
N VAL A 61 -1.38 -3.89 2.91
CA VAL A 61 -0.26 -3.55 3.79
C VAL A 61 -0.79 -2.74 4.97
N ASP A 62 -0.47 -3.17 6.19
CA ASP A 62 -0.97 -2.57 7.43
C ASP A 62 0.08 -1.72 8.16
N ILE A 63 1.36 -2.08 8.04
CA ILE A 63 2.44 -1.44 8.78
C ILE A 63 3.45 -0.81 7.81
N PHE A 64 3.79 0.46 8.09
CA PHE A 64 4.74 1.25 7.32
C PHE A 64 5.91 1.69 8.21
N ASP A 65 7.06 1.93 7.58
CA ASP A 65 8.25 2.49 8.22
C ASP A 65 8.72 3.79 7.54
N LEU A 66 9.71 4.43 8.13
CA LEU A 66 10.25 5.70 7.63
C LEU A 66 11.50 5.52 6.75
N SER A 67 11.83 4.31 6.31
CA SER A 67 13.10 4.03 5.62
C SER A 67 13.27 4.90 4.37
N ARG A 68 12.27 4.93 3.48
CA ARG A 68 12.33 5.78 2.26
C ARG A 68 12.41 7.27 2.59
N SER A 69 11.64 7.73 3.57
CA SER A 69 11.68 9.13 3.99
C SER A 69 13.04 9.51 4.57
N ARG A 70 13.68 8.64 5.33
CA ARG A 70 15.04 8.85 5.84
C ARG A 70 16.08 8.89 4.70
N MET A 71 15.96 7.99 3.72
CA MET A 71 16.83 8.02 2.53
C MET A 71 16.67 9.33 1.76
N CYS A 72 15.44 9.77 1.51
CA CYS A 72 15.17 11.06 0.86
C CYS A 72 15.74 12.22 1.67
N ASN A 73 15.53 12.23 2.98
CA ASN A 73 16.11 13.24 3.86
C ASN A 73 17.64 13.32 3.77
N SER A 74 18.32 12.16 3.80
CA SER A 74 19.79 12.09 3.65
C SER A 74 20.29 12.57 2.29
N ALA A 75 19.43 12.50 1.25
CA ALA A 75 19.71 13.01 -0.09
C ALA A 75 19.28 14.49 -0.29
N GLY A 76 18.82 15.18 0.76
CA GLY A 76 18.32 16.54 0.66
C GLY A 76 16.99 16.68 -0.09
N VAL A 77 16.19 15.59 -0.17
CA VAL A 77 14.94 15.52 -0.93
C VAL A 77 13.75 15.36 0.02
N ILE A 78 12.64 16.02 -0.28
CA ILE A 78 11.36 15.83 0.42
C ILE A 78 10.56 14.75 -0.29
N LEU A 79 10.13 13.72 0.44
CA LEU A 79 9.20 12.70 -0.06
C LEU A 79 7.76 13.13 0.26
N SER A 80 7.07 13.65 -0.75
CA SER A 80 5.68 14.11 -0.66
C SER A 80 4.68 13.06 -1.18
N GLU A 81 3.38 13.34 -1.10
CA GLU A 81 2.34 12.47 -1.68
C GLU A 81 2.40 12.34 -3.21
N ASN A 82 3.07 13.26 -3.89
CA ASN A 82 3.27 13.27 -5.35
C ASN A 82 4.66 12.74 -5.75
N GLY A 83 5.40 12.14 -4.82
CA GLY A 83 6.75 11.63 -5.02
C GLY A 83 7.85 12.51 -4.45
N PRO A 84 9.11 12.13 -4.70
CA PRO A 84 10.27 12.89 -4.25
C PRO A 84 10.40 14.22 -5.00
N ARG A 85 10.71 15.29 -4.27
CA ARG A 85 10.94 16.63 -4.82
C ARG A 85 12.04 17.37 -4.07
N MET A 86 12.67 18.34 -4.73
CA MET A 86 13.59 19.25 -4.07
C MET A 86 12.83 20.24 -3.16
N PRO A 87 13.42 20.66 -2.05
CA PRO A 87 12.90 21.76 -1.25
C PRO A 87 12.85 23.06 -2.07
N VAL A 88 11.85 23.91 -1.82
CA VAL A 88 11.72 25.23 -2.43
C VAL A 88 12.40 26.25 -1.51
N GLU A 89 13.64 26.62 -1.82
CA GLU A 89 14.46 27.52 -1.01
C GLU A 89 13.80 28.89 -0.81
N SER A 90 13.13 29.41 -1.82
CA SER A 90 12.41 30.70 -1.72
C SER A 90 11.25 30.69 -0.70
N MET A 91 10.79 29.50 -0.30
CA MET A 91 9.77 29.30 0.75
C MET A 91 10.38 28.89 2.09
N GLY A 92 11.71 28.86 2.19
CA GLY A 92 12.40 28.40 3.41
C GLY A 92 12.23 26.91 3.71
N GLU A 93 11.88 26.10 2.72
CA GLU A 93 11.75 24.66 2.91
C GLU A 93 13.13 23.99 3.09
N THR A 94 13.16 22.99 3.94
CA THR A 94 14.33 22.14 4.15
C THR A 94 13.89 20.67 4.16
N ALA A 95 14.74 19.79 3.64
CA ALA A 95 14.51 18.36 3.69
C ALA A 95 14.88 17.82 5.09
N SER A 96 14.12 18.22 6.13
CA SER A 96 14.33 17.70 7.48
C SER A 96 13.46 16.47 7.77
N ILE A 97 13.83 15.70 8.80
CA ILE A 97 13.05 14.52 9.20
C ILE A 97 11.65 14.93 9.71
N GLU A 98 11.53 16.11 10.32
CA GLU A 98 10.25 16.66 10.79
C GLU A 98 9.31 16.92 9.61
N VAL A 99 9.83 17.49 8.51
CA VAL A 99 9.08 17.70 7.27
C VAL A 99 8.64 16.36 6.67
N GLN A 100 9.51 15.36 6.65
CA GLN A 100 9.17 14.01 6.18
C GLN A 100 8.04 13.38 7.03
N ILE A 101 8.13 13.50 8.35
CA ILE A 101 7.09 13.01 9.29
C ILE A 101 5.78 13.76 9.06
N GLN A 102 5.81 15.05 8.76
CA GLN A 102 4.61 15.83 8.49
C GLN A 102 3.90 15.32 7.21
N HIS A 103 4.64 15.05 6.14
CA HIS A 103 4.07 14.44 4.92
C HIS A 103 3.45 13.07 5.20
N TRP A 104 4.08 12.24 6.05
CA TRP A 104 3.50 10.98 6.48
C TRP A 104 2.19 11.16 7.24
N LYS A 105 2.15 12.09 8.21
CA LYS A 105 0.92 12.38 8.96
C LYS A 105 -0.23 12.82 8.05
N GLN A 106 0.07 13.66 7.07
CA GLN A 106 -0.90 14.13 6.07
C GLN A 106 -1.41 12.97 5.22
N SER A 107 -0.50 12.11 4.71
CA SER A 107 -0.87 10.95 3.90
C SER A 107 -1.75 9.97 4.70
N ILE A 108 -1.38 9.63 5.94
CA ILE A 108 -2.19 8.76 6.80
C ILE A 108 -3.56 9.37 7.10
N ALA A 109 -3.63 10.67 7.36
CA ALA A 109 -4.90 11.36 7.60
C ALA A 109 -5.79 11.33 6.35
N SER A 110 -5.20 11.53 5.16
CA SER A 110 -5.88 11.43 3.87
C SER A 110 -6.43 10.02 3.63
N ILE A 111 -5.63 8.97 3.86
CA ILE A 111 -6.06 7.58 3.74
C ILE A 111 -7.25 7.30 4.67
N LYS A 112 -7.14 7.66 5.96
CA LYS A 112 -8.22 7.46 6.94
C LYS A 112 -9.51 8.18 6.55
N SER A 113 -9.40 9.43 6.06
CA SER A 113 -10.55 10.19 5.59
C SER A 113 -11.22 9.55 4.38
N ASN A 114 -10.41 9.13 3.40
CA ASN A 114 -10.92 8.48 2.19
C ASN A 114 -11.53 7.10 2.47
N LEU A 115 -10.97 6.33 3.42
CA LEU A 115 -11.57 5.09 3.93
C LEU A 115 -12.97 5.36 4.51
N LYS A 116 -13.06 6.34 5.42
CA LYS A 116 -14.33 6.70 6.07
C LYS A 116 -15.40 7.15 5.08
N ASN A 117 -14.99 7.83 4.02
CA ASN A 117 -15.89 8.38 3.00
C ASN A 117 -16.17 7.41 1.83
N GLY A 118 -15.56 6.21 1.81
CA GLY A 118 -15.71 5.26 0.70
C GLY A 118 -15.03 5.71 -0.61
N THR A 119 -14.09 6.66 -0.53
CA THR A 119 -13.41 7.25 -1.71
C THR A 119 -11.94 6.84 -1.84
N LEU A 120 -11.51 5.83 -1.07
CA LEU A 120 -10.10 5.41 -1.07
C LEU A 120 -9.62 5.01 -2.47
N ARG A 121 -10.46 4.38 -3.29
CA ARG A 121 -10.09 3.98 -4.64
C ARG A 121 -9.65 5.17 -5.50
N SER A 122 -10.33 6.31 -5.41
CA SER A 122 -9.94 7.52 -6.15
C SER A 122 -8.55 8.04 -5.73
N LEU A 123 -8.22 7.93 -4.43
CA LEU A 123 -6.87 8.27 -3.94
C LEU A 123 -5.82 7.28 -4.44
N VAL A 124 -6.16 5.98 -4.47
CA VAL A 124 -5.30 4.91 -5.00
C VAL A 124 -5.00 5.12 -6.48
N ASP A 125 -6.02 5.41 -7.30
CA ASP A 125 -5.86 5.68 -8.72
C ASP A 125 -4.93 6.89 -8.94
N LYS A 126 -5.13 7.98 -8.18
CA LYS A 126 -4.25 9.15 -8.21
C LYS A 126 -2.81 8.80 -7.86
N GLN A 127 -2.57 8.12 -6.73
CA GLN A 127 -1.22 7.78 -6.27
C GLN A 127 -0.54 6.72 -7.14
N SER A 128 -1.29 5.85 -7.79
CA SER A 128 -0.71 4.85 -8.69
C SER A 128 0.08 5.49 -9.83
N LEU A 129 -0.29 6.71 -10.25
CA LEU A 129 0.39 7.46 -11.31
C LEU A 129 1.79 7.95 -10.93
N ASN A 130 2.15 7.92 -9.64
CA ASN A 130 3.50 8.31 -9.19
C ASN A 130 4.61 7.36 -9.69
N SER A 131 4.25 6.15 -10.13
CA SER A 131 5.23 5.19 -10.64
C SER A 131 4.58 4.19 -11.60
N PRO A 132 5.20 3.87 -12.75
CA PRO A 132 4.72 2.82 -13.65
C PRO A 132 4.55 1.47 -12.97
N ASN A 133 5.43 1.12 -12.03
CA ASN A 133 5.32 -0.13 -11.27
C ASN A 133 4.06 -0.17 -10.41
N LEU A 134 3.64 0.96 -9.81
CA LEU A 134 2.41 1.02 -9.03
C LEU A 134 1.18 0.82 -9.91
N VAL A 135 1.16 1.39 -11.10
CA VAL A 135 0.06 1.17 -12.07
C VAL A 135 -0.04 -0.31 -12.43
N GLU A 136 1.09 -0.96 -12.67
CA GLU A 136 1.09 -2.37 -13.03
C GLU A 136 0.67 -3.26 -11.86
N HIS A 137 1.16 -2.99 -10.66
CA HIS A 137 0.72 -3.67 -9.45
C HIS A 137 -0.79 -3.52 -9.25
N LEU A 138 -1.33 -2.32 -9.43
CA LEU A 138 -2.77 -2.07 -9.30
C LEU A 138 -3.59 -2.88 -10.32
N ARG A 139 -3.15 -2.92 -11.58
CA ARG A 139 -3.80 -3.76 -12.62
C ARG A 139 -3.80 -5.24 -12.27
N VAL A 140 -2.69 -5.74 -11.73
CA VAL A 140 -2.60 -7.15 -11.30
C VAL A 140 -3.52 -7.40 -10.11
N HIS A 141 -3.59 -6.47 -9.15
CA HIS A 141 -4.50 -6.55 -8.02
C HIS A 141 -5.96 -6.63 -8.48
N ASP A 142 -6.39 -5.67 -9.31
CA ASP A 142 -7.75 -5.62 -9.84
C ASP A 142 -8.12 -6.90 -10.60
N LYS A 143 -7.19 -7.45 -11.38
CA LYS A 143 -7.38 -8.73 -12.06
C LYS A 143 -7.56 -9.91 -11.10
N ILE A 144 -6.79 -9.96 -10.02
CA ILE A 144 -6.92 -11.04 -9.01
C ILE A 144 -8.28 -10.92 -8.31
N CYS A 145 -8.67 -9.72 -7.89
CA CYS A 145 -9.95 -9.48 -7.24
C CYS A 145 -11.13 -9.85 -8.14
N SER A 146 -11.15 -9.42 -9.40
CA SER A 146 -12.22 -9.78 -10.34
C SER A 146 -12.32 -11.28 -10.62
N GLN A 147 -11.21 -12.00 -10.60
CA GLN A 147 -11.20 -13.46 -10.72
C GLN A 147 -11.77 -14.14 -9.49
N GLN A 148 -11.49 -13.62 -8.28
CA GLN A 148 -12.06 -14.14 -7.03
C GLN A 148 -13.57 -13.89 -6.96
N GLU A 149 -14.04 -12.70 -7.35
CA GLU A 149 -15.46 -12.39 -7.46
C GLU A 149 -16.19 -13.31 -8.44
N GLY A 150 -15.60 -13.56 -9.60
CA GLY A 150 -16.14 -14.50 -10.59
C GLY A 150 -16.28 -15.93 -10.06
N LEU A 151 -15.36 -16.39 -9.21
CA LEU A 151 -15.41 -17.69 -8.55
C LEU A 151 -16.47 -17.72 -7.43
N LEU A 152 -16.59 -16.63 -6.67
CA LEU A 152 -17.57 -16.51 -5.59
C LEU A 152 -18.99 -16.38 -6.14
N SER A 153 -19.21 -15.61 -7.20
CA SER A 153 -20.51 -15.45 -7.85
C SER A 153 -21.06 -16.73 -8.46
N SER A 154 -20.21 -17.72 -8.76
CA SER A 154 -20.64 -19.04 -9.21
C SER A 154 -21.11 -19.98 -8.09
N HIS A 155 -20.90 -19.60 -6.80
CA HIS A 155 -21.14 -20.47 -5.65
C HIS A 155 -21.97 -19.83 -4.51
N VAL A 156 -22.34 -18.57 -4.57
CA VAL A 156 -23.05 -17.89 -3.47
C VAL A 156 -24.21 -17.04 -4.02
N ASP A 157 -25.39 -17.22 -3.42
CA ASP A 157 -26.53 -16.32 -3.59
C ASP A 157 -26.10 -14.86 -3.35
N SER A 158 -26.59 -13.97 -4.20
CA SER A 158 -26.19 -12.58 -4.40
C SER A 158 -26.24 -11.64 -3.18
N GLU A 159 -26.58 -12.12 -1.99
CA GLU A 159 -26.74 -11.29 -0.78
C GLU A 159 -25.51 -11.24 0.13
N LYS A 160 -24.40 -11.93 -0.19
CA LYS A 160 -23.17 -11.97 0.62
C LYS A 160 -21.89 -11.82 -0.20
N ILE A 161 -21.85 -10.89 -1.13
CA ILE A 161 -20.62 -10.57 -1.84
C ILE A 161 -19.75 -9.70 -0.93
N LEU A 162 -18.65 -10.27 -0.46
CA LEU A 162 -17.54 -9.49 0.09
C LEU A 162 -16.99 -8.63 -1.04
N ASP A 163 -17.24 -7.35 -0.97
CA ASP A 163 -16.76 -6.37 -1.95
C ASP A 163 -15.23 -6.27 -1.83
N CYS A 164 -14.51 -6.90 -2.76
CA CYS A 164 -13.04 -6.79 -2.84
C CYS A 164 -12.57 -5.35 -3.12
N SER A 165 -13.47 -4.45 -3.45
CA SER A 165 -13.22 -3.02 -3.58
C SER A 165 -13.14 -2.30 -2.23
N SER A 166 -13.54 -2.97 -1.14
CA SER A 166 -13.52 -2.40 0.21
C SER A 166 -12.36 -2.96 1.04
N PRO A 167 -11.42 -2.13 1.51
CA PRO A 167 -10.37 -2.57 2.44
C PRO A 167 -10.89 -2.88 3.86
N ASN A 168 -12.21 -2.79 4.09
CA ASN A 168 -12.85 -2.93 5.39
C ASN A 168 -13.48 -4.31 5.65
N THR A 169 -13.10 -5.34 4.90
CA THR A 169 -13.50 -6.71 5.23
C THR A 169 -12.48 -7.38 6.14
N LEU A 170 -12.15 -6.70 7.24
CA LEU A 170 -11.54 -7.28 8.44
C LEU A 170 -12.44 -7.04 9.64
#